data_f7f47a82068ff6ab90533fe22e2c2a9a
#
_entry.id   f7f47a82068ff6ab90533fe22e2c2a9a
#
_cell.length_a   1.000
_cell.length_b   1.000
_cell.length_c   1.000
_cell.angle_alpha   90.00
_cell.angle_beta   90.00
_cell.angle_gamma   90.00
#
_symmetry.space_group_name_H-M   'P 1'
#
loop_
_entity.id
_entity.type
_entity.pdbx_description
1 polymer ?
#
loop_
_entity_poly.entity_id
_entity_poly.type
_entity_poly.pdbx_seq_one_letter_code
_entity_poly.pdbx_strand_id
1 'polypeptide(L)'
;ILMVTEATFPPYEFREENAIMGIDPEIMREVARRAGKELVIEDMSFDSVITAVVSGKADVAASGITVTPERRKQVDFSIPYVEAAQVIIVPKGSSIRSRDDIRGRRIGVQHGATGDIYVTRNIQQPERFPNGALAVAALAAGKVDLVVIDRDPAKMYLANHDELEILPEPLTSETYAIAIRKGNTELLQHVNKVIADMQASGKLEEIRAKYAAMQVRPPGSSGAHAAGTGWLEGKWLDLKESFEVNFIQEGRWKYLANGFLVTVEISFFSVLLGVLMGFVVAVIRATHDKTGKLRFLNALCKLYLTVIRGTPVVVQLLIIYFIIFGSVDISKVLVAVVAFGFNSGAYVAEIIRGGIMAIDKGQFEAGRSLGLGYAQTMIYIILPQAFKNVLPSLGNEFIVLLKETSVSGYIALQDLTKGGDIIRSQTYTAFMPLMAVALIYLAMVMLFSWLLGKLERRLKNNE
;
A
#
# COMPACT_ATOMS: atom_id res chain seq x y z
N ILE A 1 -7.04 -5.96 -21.28
CA ILE A 1 -7.75 -6.40 -20.06
C ILE A 1 -6.90 -6.03 -18.89
N LEU A 2 -7.47 -5.26 -17.96
CA LEU A 2 -6.81 -4.89 -16.70
C LEU A 2 -7.25 -5.84 -15.59
N MET A 3 -6.30 -6.64 -15.10
CA MET A 3 -6.45 -7.55 -13.98
C MET A 3 -5.83 -6.95 -12.72
N VAL A 4 -6.53 -7.01 -11.60
CA VAL A 4 -5.99 -6.70 -10.27
C VAL A 4 -5.85 -7.97 -9.45
N THR A 5 -4.80 -8.00 -8.63
CA THR A 5 -4.45 -9.15 -7.80
C THR A 5 -3.66 -8.70 -6.57
N GLU A 6 -3.52 -9.58 -5.58
CA GLU A 6 -2.60 -9.40 -4.45
C GLU A 6 -1.45 -10.40 -4.59
N ALA A 7 -0.32 -9.95 -5.16
CA ALA A 7 0.76 -10.82 -5.65
C ALA A 7 1.67 -11.35 -4.54
N THR A 8 1.08 -11.89 -3.46
CA THR A 8 1.81 -12.55 -2.34
C THR A 8 1.17 -13.88 -1.92
N PHE A 9 0.37 -14.50 -2.80
CA PHE A 9 -0.46 -15.67 -2.51
C PHE A 9 -0.13 -16.89 -3.41
N PRO A 10 1.09 -17.45 -3.30
CA PRO A 10 1.48 -18.61 -4.09
C PRO A 10 0.64 -19.84 -3.73
N PRO A 11 0.34 -20.75 -4.67
CA PRO A 11 0.76 -20.79 -6.09
C PRO A 11 -0.14 -19.99 -7.04
N TYR A 12 -1.15 -19.27 -6.53
CA TYR A 12 -2.17 -18.60 -7.34
C TYR A 12 -1.64 -17.33 -7.99
N GLU A 13 -1.08 -16.42 -7.21
CA GLU A 13 -0.43 -15.20 -7.69
C GLU A 13 0.72 -14.80 -6.76
N PHE A 14 1.86 -14.58 -7.35
CA PHE A 14 3.07 -14.16 -6.63
C PHE A 14 4.03 -13.45 -7.57
N ARG A 15 5.00 -12.76 -6.99
CA ARG A 15 6.00 -12.03 -7.75
C ARG A 15 7.27 -12.85 -7.88
N GLU A 16 7.71 -13.04 -9.11
CA GLU A 16 9.01 -13.64 -9.44
C GLU A 16 9.76 -12.67 -10.35
N GLU A 17 10.96 -12.27 -9.94
CA GLU A 17 11.69 -11.17 -10.58
C GLU A 17 10.83 -9.91 -10.72
N ASN A 18 10.58 -9.47 -11.96
CA ASN A 18 9.75 -8.31 -12.27
C ASN A 18 8.34 -8.67 -12.78
N ALA A 19 7.97 -9.95 -12.77
CA ALA A 19 6.70 -10.42 -13.28
C ALA A 19 5.79 -10.95 -12.17
N ILE A 20 4.48 -10.79 -12.36
CA ILE A 20 3.49 -11.47 -11.54
C ILE A 20 3.16 -12.80 -12.23
N MET A 21 3.43 -13.89 -11.50
CA MET A 21 3.31 -15.27 -11.95
C MET A 21 2.26 -16.00 -11.11
N GLY A 22 1.86 -17.21 -11.54
CA GLY A 22 0.92 -18.03 -10.82
C GLY A 22 -0.22 -18.55 -11.68
N ILE A 23 -1.10 -19.32 -11.05
CA ILE A 23 -2.25 -19.96 -11.72
C ILE A 23 -3.20 -18.90 -12.29
N ASP A 24 -3.53 -17.88 -11.51
CA ASP A 24 -4.47 -16.82 -11.89
C ASP A 24 -3.95 -15.97 -13.05
N PRO A 25 -2.70 -15.47 -13.03
CA PRO A 25 -2.10 -14.82 -14.18
C PRO A 25 -2.05 -15.69 -15.45
N GLU A 26 -1.76 -16.99 -15.35
CA GLU A 26 -1.74 -17.88 -16.52
C GLU A 26 -3.13 -18.06 -17.16
N ILE A 27 -4.18 -18.22 -16.33
CA ILE A 27 -5.56 -18.26 -16.82
C ILE A 27 -5.89 -16.97 -17.54
N MET A 28 -5.56 -15.82 -16.93
CA MET A 28 -5.89 -14.51 -17.52
C MET A 28 -5.06 -14.17 -18.76
N ARG A 29 -3.81 -14.65 -18.85
CA ARG A 29 -3.00 -14.55 -20.09
C ARG A 29 -3.67 -15.28 -21.25
N GLU A 30 -4.20 -16.49 -20.99
CA GLU A 30 -4.92 -17.26 -22.01
C GLU A 30 -6.24 -16.58 -22.39
N VAL A 31 -6.97 -16.01 -21.42
CA VAL A 31 -8.18 -15.20 -21.68
C VAL A 31 -7.87 -14.01 -22.57
N ALA A 32 -6.84 -13.23 -22.26
CA ALA A 32 -6.45 -12.06 -23.01
C ALA A 32 -5.96 -12.43 -24.44
N ARG A 33 -5.14 -13.48 -24.54
CA ARG A 33 -4.64 -14.00 -25.81
C ARG A 33 -5.77 -14.40 -26.75
N ARG A 34 -6.79 -15.12 -26.26
CA ARG A 34 -7.95 -15.52 -27.08
C ARG A 34 -8.87 -14.35 -27.43
N ALA A 35 -8.89 -13.31 -26.61
CA ALA A 35 -9.62 -12.08 -26.91
C ALA A 35 -8.86 -11.14 -27.85
N GLY A 36 -7.62 -11.45 -28.23
CA GLY A 36 -6.77 -10.55 -29.02
C GLY A 36 -6.44 -9.24 -28.28
N LYS A 37 -6.42 -9.26 -26.95
CA LYS A 37 -6.17 -8.10 -26.08
C LYS A 37 -4.89 -8.30 -25.27
N GLU A 38 -4.25 -7.18 -24.92
CA GLU A 38 -3.16 -7.17 -23.96
C GLU A 38 -3.69 -7.39 -22.54
N LEU A 39 -2.92 -8.10 -21.70
CA LEU A 39 -3.17 -8.26 -20.27
C LEU A 39 -2.24 -7.34 -19.50
N VAL A 40 -2.81 -6.45 -18.72
CA VAL A 40 -2.09 -5.64 -17.72
C VAL A 40 -2.46 -6.18 -16.35
N ILE A 41 -1.47 -6.46 -15.50
CA ILE A 41 -1.69 -6.98 -14.15
C ILE A 41 -1.18 -5.96 -13.13
N GLU A 42 -2.03 -5.57 -12.21
CA GLU A 42 -1.72 -4.64 -11.13
C GLU A 42 -1.82 -5.32 -9.76
N ASP A 43 -0.78 -5.11 -8.95
CA ASP A 43 -0.68 -5.62 -7.58
C ASP A 43 -1.23 -4.61 -6.57
N MET A 44 -2.25 -5.00 -5.83
CA MET A 44 -2.83 -4.18 -4.75
C MET A 44 -3.21 -5.06 -3.55
N SER A 45 -3.58 -4.43 -2.42
CA SER A 45 -4.02 -5.17 -1.24
C SER A 45 -5.31 -5.97 -1.52
N PHE A 46 -5.41 -7.17 -0.94
CA PHE A 46 -6.52 -8.10 -1.19
C PHE A 46 -7.90 -7.49 -0.89
N ASP A 47 -8.02 -6.71 0.19
CA ASP A 47 -9.25 -6.02 0.58
C ASP A 47 -9.73 -4.97 -0.45
N SER A 48 -8.84 -4.56 -1.36
CA SER A 48 -9.12 -3.56 -2.40
C SER A 48 -9.44 -4.15 -3.78
N VAL A 49 -9.12 -5.43 -4.07
CA VAL A 49 -9.26 -6.00 -5.42
C VAL A 49 -10.71 -6.01 -5.93
N ILE A 50 -11.68 -6.39 -5.08
CA ILE A 50 -13.11 -6.38 -5.46
C ILE A 50 -13.60 -4.94 -5.65
N THR A 51 -13.18 -4.02 -4.78
CA THR A 51 -13.53 -2.60 -4.88
C THR A 51 -13.03 -1.98 -6.19
N ALA A 52 -11.83 -2.38 -6.65
CA ALA A 52 -11.29 -1.92 -7.94
C ALA A 52 -12.16 -2.36 -9.13
N VAL A 53 -12.68 -3.60 -9.10
CA VAL A 53 -13.59 -4.08 -10.13
C VAL A 53 -14.94 -3.37 -10.08
N VAL A 54 -15.52 -3.22 -8.88
CA VAL A 54 -16.82 -2.54 -8.68
C VAL A 54 -16.77 -1.09 -9.14
N SER A 55 -15.69 -0.37 -8.80
CA SER A 55 -15.51 1.05 -9.17
C SER A 55 -15.11 1.26 -10.63
N GLY A 56 -14.82 0.20 -11.37
CA GLY A 56 -14.41 0.29 -12.77
C GLY A 56 -12.94 0.60 -12.98
N LYS A 57 -12.13 0.52 -11.95
CA LYS A 57 -10.66 0.65 -12.05
C LYS A 57 -10.00 -0.57 -12.63
N ALA A 58 -10.65 -1.73 -12.60
CA ALA A 58 -10.20 -2.95 -13.22
C ALA A 58 -11.35 -3.65 -13.94
N ASP A 59 -11.00 -4.47 -14.94
CA ASP A 59 -11.96 -5.32 -15.65
C ASP A 59 -12.28 -6.56 -14.84
N VAL A 60 -11.24 -7.15 -14.22
CA VAL A 60 -11.32 -8.40 -13.46
C VAL A 60 -10.43 -8.34 -12.21
N ALA A 61 -10.83 -9.12 -11.19
CA ALA A 61 -9.95 -9.50 -10.10
C ALA A 61 -9.76 -11.02 -10.12
N ALA A 62 -8.51 -11.45 -10.19
CA ALA A 62 -8.11 -12.84 -10.06
C ALA A 62 -7.00 -12.88 -8.99
N SER A 63 -7.33 -13.42 -7.81
CA SER A 63 -6.50 -13.38 -6.60
C SER A 63 -6.94 -14.42 -5.59
N GLY A 64 -7.02 -15.69 -6.04
CA GLY A 64 -7.53 -16.78 -5.20
C GLY A 64 -8.88 -16.44 -4.55
N ILE A 65 -9.79 -15.80 -5.30
CA ILE A 65 -11.01 -15.22 -4.71
C ILE A 65 -12.07 -16.28 -4.51
N THR A 66 -12.36 -16.56 -3.24
CA THR A 66 -13.49 -17.44 -2.88
C THR A 66 -14.83 -16.79 -3.24
N VAL A 67 -15.69 -17.59 -3.85
CA VAL A 67 -17.06 -17.19 -4.16
C VAL A 67 -17.90 -17.20 -2.88
N THR A 68 -18.39 -16.02 -2.45
CA THR A 68 -19.31 -15.89 -1.32
C THR A 68 -20.60 -15.18 -1.72
N PRO A 69 -21.71 -15.38 -0.98
CA PRO A 69 -22.98 -14.69 -1.25
C PRO A 69 -22.83 -13.15 -1.20
N GLU A 70 -22.02 -12.63 -0.29
CA GLU A 70 -21.77 -11.21 -0.12
C GLU A 70 -21.02 -10.64 -1.34
N ARG A 71 -19.97 -11.33 -1.79
CA ARG A 71 -19.19 -10.92 -2.96
C ARG A 71 -20.00 -10.99 -4.25
N ARG A 72 -20.89 -12.02 -4.39
CA ARG A 72 -21.83 -12.13 -5.53
C ARG A 72 -22.81 -10.95 -5.64
N LYS A 73 -23.08 -10.24 -4.55
CA LYS A 73 -23.89 -9.02 -4.61
C LYS A 73 -23.16 -7.86 -5.29
N GLN A 74 -21.83 -7.87 -5.27
CA GLN A 74 -20.97 -6.78 -5.73
C GLN A 74 -20.43 -7.02 -7.14
N VAL A 75 -20.07 -8.26 -7.46
CA VAL A 75 -19.44 -8.66 -8.71
C VAL A 75 -20.10 -9.93 -9.27
N ASP A 76 -19.90 -10.18 -10.56
CA ASP A 76 -20.19 -11.48 -11.17
C ASP A 76 -18.95 -12.35 -11.08
N PHE A 77 -19.14 -13.67 -10.97
CA PHE A 77 -18.06 -14.65 -10.89
C PHE A 77 -18.06 -15.57 -12.10
N SER A 78 -16.88 -15.89 -12.57
CA SER A 78 -16.70 -16.99 -13.53
C SER A 78 -17.17 -18.34 -12.96
N ILE A 79 -17.16 -19.38 -13.80
CA ILE A 79 -17.18 -20.75 -13.30
C ILE A 79 -15.95 -20.98 -12.41
N PRO A 80 -16.06 -21.83 -11.37
CA PRO A 80 -14.93 -22.14 -10.51
C PRO A 80 -13.81 -22.85 -11.28
N TYR A 81 -12.55 -22.50 -10.95
CA TYR A 81 -11.38 -23.13 -11.56
C TYR A 81 -10.57 -23.98 -10.57
N VAL A 82 -10.84 -23.85 -9.24
CA VAL A 82 -10.18 -24.64 -8.20
C VAL A 82 -11.08 -24.83 -6.99
N GLU A 83 -10.91 -25.95 -6.29
CA GLU A 83 -11.45 -26.18 -4.94
C GLU A 83 -10.41 -25.75 -3.90
N ALA A 84 -10.84 -25.04 -2.89
CA ALA A 84 -10.04 -24.48 -1.83
C ALA A 84 -10.61 -24.80 -0.45
N ALA A 85 -9.82 -24.61 0.59
CA ALA A 85 -10.26 -24.79 1.97
C ALA A 85 -9.39 -23.95 2.91
N GLN A 86 -9.99 -23.41 3.97
CA GLN A 86 -9.24 -22.81 5.06
C GLN A 86 -8.66 -23.92 5.96
N VAL A 87 -7.40 -23.76 6.36
CA VAL A 87 -6.68 -24.67 7.26
C VAL A 87 -6.07 -23.88 8.42
N ILE A 88 -5.66 -24.61 9.45
CA ILE A 88 -4.99 -24.06 10.62
C ILE A 88 -3.51 -24.41 10.54
N ILE A 89 -2.64 -23.40 10.68
CA ILE A 89 -1.20 -23.57 10.88
C ILE A 89 -0.89 -23.34 12.36
N VAL A 90 -0.09 -24.21 12.94
CA VAL A 90 0.38 -24.13 14.34
C VAL A 90 1.88 -24.42 14.43
N PRO A 91 2.59 -24.00 15.51
CA PRO A 91 3.92 -24.52 15.79
C PRO A 91 3.91 -26.02 16.05
N LYS A 92 4.92 -26.75 15.56
CA LYS A 92 5.07 -28.18 15.86
C LYS A 92 5.12 -28.42 17.35
N GLY A 93 4.38 -29.41 17.82
CA GLY A 93 4.26 -29.68 19.25
C GLY A 93 3.31 -28.77 20.02
N SER A 94 2.57 -27.90 19.34
CA SER A 94 1.50 -27.08 19.93
C SER A 94 0.46 -27.94 20.66
N SER A 95 -0.18 -27.40 21.69
CA SER A 95 -1.36 -28.01 22.34
C SER A 95 -2.63 -27.92 21.50
N ILE A 96 -2.63 -27.12 20.43
CA ILE A 96 -3.75 -26.97 19.51
C ILE A 96 -3.72 -28.12 18.53
N ARG A 97 -4.76 -28.98 18.52
CA ARG A 97 -4.85 -30.18 17.67
C ARG A 97 -6.05 -30.17 16.73
N SER A 98 -7.04 -29.36 17.04
CA SER A 98 -8.30 -29.31 16.31
C SER A 98 -8.88 -27.89 16.31
N ARG A 99 -9.97 -27.71 15.54
CA ARG A 99 -10.73 -26.45 15.53
C ARG A 99 -11.35 -26.08 16.88
N ASP A 100 -11.54 -27.06 17.76
CA ASP A 100 -12.16 -26.80 19.06
C ASP A 100 -11.19 -26.17 20.07
N ASP A 101 -9.88 -26.33 19.83
CA ASP A 101 -8.81 -25.82 20.69
C ASP A 101 -8.43 -24.35 20.39
N ILE A 102 -8.98 -23.74 19.34
CA ILE A 102 -8.52 -22.42 18.86
C ILE A 102 -9.20 -21.25 19.57
N ARG A 103 -10.30 -21.46 20.24
CA ARG A 103 -11.01 -20.41 21.00
C ARG A 103 -10.16 -19.89 22.15
N GLY A 104 -10.08 -18.57 22.28
CA GLY A 104 -9.27 -17.91 23.31
C GLY A 104 -7.76 -17.85 22.98
N ARG A 105 -7.35 -18.34 21.80
CA ARG A 105 -5.97 -18.22 21.29
C ARG A 105 -5.82 -16.96 20.45
N ARG A 106 -4.57 -16.47 20.29
CA ARG A 106 -4.27 -15.39 19.36
C ARG A 106 -4.26 -15.96 17.95
N ILE A 107 -5.26 -15.60 17.15
CA ILE A 107 -5.50 -16.14 15.81
C ILE A 107 -5.08 -15.11 14.77
N GLY A 108 -4.07 -15.41 13.96
CA GLY A 108 -3.66 -14.59 12.81
C GLY A 108 -4.48 -14.96 11.56
N VAL A 109 -4.92 -13.95 10.80
CA VAL A 109 -5.64 -14.11 9.53
C VAL A 109 -5.21 -13.05 8.52
N GLN A 110 -5.39 -13.32 7.23
CA GLN A 110 -5.31 -12.28 6.20
C GLN A 110 -6.58 -11.44 6.20
N HIS A 111 -6.43 -10.12 6.29
CA HIS A 111 -7.55 -9.18 6.33
C HIS A 111 -8.46 -9.31 5.10
N GLY A 112 -9.76 -9.45 5.34
CA GLY A 112 -10.78 -9.54 4.29
C GLY A 112 -10.84 -10.88 3.55
N ALA A 113 -9.95 -11.84 3.85
CA ALA A 113 -10.02 -13.21 3.33
C ALA A 113 -11.13 -14.02 4.00
N THR A 114 -11.45 -15.17 3.42
CA THR A 114 -12.52 -16.04 3.99
C THR A 114 -12.13 -16.62 5.34
N GLY A 115 -10.84 -16.81 5.61
CA GLY A 115 -10.33 -17.16 6.94
C GLY A 115 -10.66 -16.11 7.99
N ASP A 116 -10.49 -14.81 7.70
CA ASP A 116 -10.91 -13.71 8.58
C ASP A 116 -12.42 -13.73 8.82
N ILE A 117 -13.21 -13.87 7.75
CA ILE A 117 -14.67 -13.93 7.85
C ILE A 117 -15.12 -15.11 8.70
N TYR A 118 -14.51 -16.28 8.48
CA TYR A 118 -14.84 -17.50 9.23
C TYR A 118 -14.53 -17.35 10.73
N VAL A 119 -13.32 -16.92 11.07
CA VAL A 119 -12.89 -16.75 12.47
C VAL A 119 -13.73 -15.69 13.18
N THR A 120 -13.97 -14.55 12.52
CA THR A 120 -14.76 -13.45 13.07
C THR A 120 -16.20 -13.86 13.37
N ARG A 121 -16.83 -14.66 12.49
CA ARG A 121 -18.24 -15.05 12.64
C ARG A 121 -18.45 -16.23 13.59
N ASN A 122 -17.51 -17.19 13.60
CA ASN A 122 -17.74 -18.47 14.26
C ASN A 122 -16.92 -18.67 15.53
N ILE A 123 -15.84 -17.90 15.73
CA ILE A 123 -14.89 -18.14 16.82
C ILE A 123 -14.74 -16.92 17.69
N GLN A 124 -14.03 -15.89 17.20
CA GLN A 124 -13.72 -14.64 17.92
C GLN A 124 -13.10 -13.59 16.99
N GLN A 125 -12.79 -12.40 17.48
CA GLN A 125 -12.04 -11.39 16.74
C GLN A 125 -10.57 -11.83 16.55
N PRO A 126 -10.08 -11.96 15.30
CA PRO A 126 -8.70 -12.34 15.01
C PRO A 126 -7.76 -11.13 14.95
N GLU A 127 -6.46 -11.41 14.96
CA GLU A 127 -5.43 -10.45 14.57
C GLU A 127 -5.29 -10.44 13.05
N ARG A 128 -5.55 -9.29 12.43
CA ARG A 128 -5.58 -9.13 10.98
C ARG A 128 -4.26 -8.65 10.44
N PHE A 129 -3.74 -9.38 9.46
CA PHE A 129 -2.50 -9.02 8.75
C PHE A 129 -2.83 -8.62 7.30
N PRO A 130 -2.03 -7.73 6.68
CA PRO A 130 -2.25 -7.32 5.29
C PRO A 130 -2.25 -8.47 4.29
N ASN A 131 -1.45 -9.53 4.52
CA ASN A 131 -1.39 -10.73 3.70
C ASN A 131 -1.04 -11.98 4.51
N GLY A 132 -1.19 -13.14 3.87
CA GLY A 132 -0.95 -14.45 4.50
C GLY A 132 0.49 -14.67 4.93
N ALA A 133 1.46 -14.22 4.13
CA ALA A 133 2.89 -14.36 4.46
C ALA A 133 3.24 -13.65 5.78
N LEU A 134 2.67 -12.47 6.02
CA LEU A 134 2.85 -11.73 7.28
C LEU A 134 2.19 -12.41 8.47
N ALA A 135 1.02 -13.03 8.27
CA ALA A 135 0.37 -13.79 9.33
C ALA A 135 1.24 -14.99 9.74
N VAL A 136 1.79 -15.73 8.77
CA VAL A 136 2.69 -16.86 9.03
C VAL A 136 4.01 -16.40 9.67
N ALA A 137 4.60 -15.29 9.22
CA ALA A 137 5.78 -14.72 9.87
C ALA A 137 5.51 -14.31 11.32
N ALA A 138 4.31 -13.78 11.63
CA ALA A 138 3.90 -13.46 13.00
C ALA A 138 3.75 -14.73 13.86
N LEU A 139 3.27 -15.84 13.29
CA LEU A 139 3.22 -17.14 13.95
C LEU A 139 4.62 -17.67 14.27
N ALA A 140 5.51 -17.67 13.29
CA ALA A 140 6.91 -18.07 13.49
C ALA A 140 7.63 -17.22 14.55
N ALA A 141 7.29 -15.93 14.64
CA ALA A 141 7.81 -15.02 15.67
C ALA A 141 7.08 -15.12 17.03
N GLY A 142 6.12 -16.03 17.21
CA GLY A 142 5.36 -16.22 18.45
C GLY A 142 4.42 -15.05 18.80
N LYS A 143 4.07 -14.20 17.83
CA LYS A 143 3.13 -13.07 18.03
C LYS A 143 1.67 -13.55 18.06
N VAL A 144 1.36 -14.59 17.30
CA VAL A 144 0.08 -15.30 17.33
C VAL A 144 0.32 -16.78 17.67
N ASP A 145 -0.73 -17.49 18.09
CA ASP A 145 -0.64 -18.89 18.51
C ASP A 145 -0.96 -19.85 17.35
N LEU A 146 -1.71 -19.37 16.36
CA LEU A 146 -2.09 -20.08 15.14
C LEU A 146 -2.45 -19.10 14.03
N VAL A 147 -2.46 -19.60 12.79
CA VAL A 147 -2.94 -18.86 11.60
C VAL A 147 -4.01 -19.66 10.90
N VAL A 148 -5.08 -18.98 10.47
CA VAL A 148 -6.10 -19.53 9.58
C VAL A 148 -5.91 -18.94 8.20
N ILE A 149 -5.69 -19.81 7.21
CA ILE A 149 -5.39 -19.42 5.83
C ILE A 149 -5.75 -20.56 4.86
N ASP A 150 -5.75 -20.25 3.57
CA ASP A 150 -6.00 -21.21 2.50
C ASP A 150 -4.92 -22.29 2.44
N ARG A 151 -5.35 -23.53 2.12
CA ARG A 151 -4.51 -24.73 2.19
C ARG A 151 -3.29 -24.69 1.29
N ASP A 152 -3.43 -24.27 0.03
CA ASP A 152 -2.33 -24.35 -0.91
C ASP A 152 -1.27 -23.27 -0.62
N PRO A 153 -1.63 -21.99 -0.35
CA PRO A 153 -0.68 -21.03 0.19
C PRO A 153 -0.03 -21.49 1.50
N ALA A 154 -0.79 -22.10 2.41
CA ALA A 154 -0.22 -22.65 3.65
C ALA A 154 0.92 -23.63 3.37
N LYS A 155 0.73 -24.58 2.43
CA LYS A 155 1.78 -25.53 2.05
C LYS A 155 3.02 -24.82 1.50
N MET A 156 2.82 -23.78 0.68
CA MET A 156 3.92 -23.03 0.09
C MET A 156 4.70 -22.24 1.15
N TYR A 157 3.99 -21.61 2.09
CA TYR A 157 4.66 -20.89 3.20
C TYR A 157 5.43 -21.85 4.13
N LEU A 158 4.86 -23.01 4.41
CA LEU A 158 5.50 -24.01 5.28
C LEU A 158 6.75 -24.67 4.68
N ALA A 159 6.94 -24.60 3.37
CA ALA A 159 8.18 -25.07 2.74
C ALA A 159 9.43 -24.38 3.32
N ASN A 160 9.25 -23.26 4.01
CA ASN A 160 10.29 -22.41 4.58
C ASN A 160 10.24 -22.30 6.11
N HIS A 161 9.34 -23.07 6.74
CA HIS A 161 9.07 -23.02 8.17
C HIS A 161 8.97 -24.44 8.74
N ASP A 162 10.12 -25.10 8.88
CA ASP A 162 10.22 -26.46 9.42
C ASP A 162 9.66 -26.59 10.84
N GLU A 163 9.55 -25.48 11.56
CA GLU A 163 9.00 -25.38 12.92
C GLU A 163 7.47 -25.36 12.97
N LEU A 164 6.79 -25.20 11.82
CA LEU A 164 5.33 -25.10 11.72
C LEU A 164 4.71 -26.37 11.12
N GLU A 165 3.43 -26.58 11.37
CA GLU A 165 2.63 -27.67 10.79
C GLU A 165 1.21 -27.24 10.46
N ILE A 166 0.60 -27.89 9.46
CA ILE A 166 -0.82 -27.71 9.12
C ILE A 166 -1.63 -28.78 9.80
N LEU A 167 -2.71 -28.40 10.50
CA LEU A 167 -3.63 -29.37 11.06
C LEU A 167 -4.40 -30.11 9.94
N PRO A 168 -4.66 -31.43 10.10
CA PRO A 168 -5.19 -32.24 9.01
C PRO A 168 -6.64 -31.91 8.60
N GLU A 169 -7.44 -31.39 9.54
CA GLU A 169 -8.85 -31.08 9.27
C GLU A 169 -9.02 -29.67 8.71
N PRO A 170 -9.62 -29.52 7.52
CA PRO A 170 -9.95 -28.22 7.00
C PRO A 170 -11.13 -27.60 7.75
N LEU A 171 -11.12 -26.26 7.87
CA LEU A 171 -12.24 -25.52 8.50
C LEU A 171 -13.42 -25.29 7.55
N THR A 172 -13.15 -25.18 6.24
CA THR A 172 -14.13 -24.84 5.20
C THR A 172 -13.92 -25.69 3.95
N SER A 173 -14.93 -25.68 3.07
CA SER A 173 -14.81 -26.09 1.67
C SER A 173 -15.26 -24.93 0.80
N GLU A 174 -14.42 -24.50 -0.13
CA GLU A 174 -14.56 -23.28 -0.88
C GLU A 174 -14.21 -23.50 -2.36
N THR A 175 -14.55 -22.55 -3.21
CA THR A 175 -14.14 -22.56 -4.61
C THR A 175 -13.63 -21.18 -5.00
N TYR A 176 -12.56 -21.12 -5.82
CA TYR A 176 -12.08 -19.87 -6.40
C TYR A 176 -12.66 -19.65 -7.79
N ALA A 177 -12.99 -18.39 -8.07
CA ALA A 177 -13.42 -17.93 -9.36
C ALA A 177 -12.92 -16.51 -9.62
N ILE A 178 -12.87 -16.13 -10.90
CA ILE A 178 -12.48 -14.79 -11.32
C ILE A 178 -13.66 -13.85 -11.13
N ALA A 179 -13.43 -12.76 -10.40
CA ALA A 179 -14.43 -11.71 -10.20
C ALA A 179 -14.41 -10.73 -11.36
N ILE A 180 -15.59 -10.42 -11.91
CA ILE A 180 -15.79 -9.57 -13.07
C ILE A 180 -16.81 -8.50 -12.71
N ARG A 181 -16.69 -7.30 -13.29
CA ARG A 181 -17.64 -6.23 -13.05
C ARG A 181 -19.05 -6.68 -13.38
N LYS A 182 -19.98 -6.38 -12.48
CA LYS A 182 -21.37 -6.75 -12.61
C LYS A 182 -21.98 -6.23 -13.90
N GLY A 183 -22.65 -7.13 -14.66
CA GLY A 183 -23.29 -6.81 -15.93
C GLY A 183 -22.34 -6.83 -17.15
N ASN A 184 -21.04 -7.10 -16.98
CA ASN A 184 -20.13 -7.32 -18.12
C ASN A 184 -20.25 -8.78 -18.61
N THR A 185 -21.39 -9.08 -19.21
CA THR A 185 -21.75 -10.43 -19.66
C THR A 185 -20.86 -10.96 -20.77
N GLU A 186 -20.37 -10.09 -21.65
CA GLU A 186 -19.46 -10.46 -22.74
C GLU A 186 -18.13 -11.00 -22.20
N LEU A 187 -17.49 -10.26 -21.31
CA LEU A 187 -16.24 -10.70 -20.67
C LEU A 187 -16.45 -11.94 -19.83
N LEU A 188 -17.56 -12.02 -19.06
CA LEU A 188 -17.89 -13.17 -18.24
C LEU A 188 -18.05 -14.45 -19.11
N GLN A 189 -18.78 -14.39 -20.21
CA GLN A 189 -18.96 -15.52 -21.13
C GLN A 189 -17.62 -15.94 -21.75
N HIS A 190 -16.78 -14.97 -22.14
CA HIS A 190 -15.46 -15.24 -22.69
C HIS A 190 -14.54 -15.93 -21.69
N VAL A 191 -14.46 -15.42 -20.43
CA VAL A 191 -13.69 -16.03 -19.34
C VAL A 191 -14.18 -17.45 -19.05
N ASN A 192 -15.49 -17.63 -18.93
CA ASN A 192 -16.09 -18.95 -18.69
C ASN A 192 -15.76 -19.97 -19.78
N LYS A 193 -15.84 -19.57 -21.05
CA LYS A 193 -15.46 -20.43 -22.17
C LYS A 193 -14.00 -20.84 -22.10
N VAL A 194 -13.10 -19.90 -21.82
CA VAL A 194 -11.67 -20.20 -21.73
C VAL A 194 -11.38 -21.15 -20.57
N ILE A 195 -11.95 -20.91 -19.39
CA ILE A 195 -11.77 -21.80 -18.22
C ILE A 195 -12.31 -23.20 -18.52
N ALA A 196 -13.51 -23.32 -19.10
CA ALA A 196 -14.10 -24.60 -19.45
C ALA A 196 -13.24 -25.38 -20.46
N ASP A 197 -12.70 -24.72 -21.48
CA ASP A 197 -11.80 -25.32 -22.47
C ASP A 197 -10.49 -25.78 -21.83
N MET A 198 -9.94 -24.98 -20.88
CA MET A 198 -8.71 -25.34 -20.15
C MET A 198 -8.93 -26.52 -19.23
N GLN A 199 -10.11 -26.63 -18.61
CA GLN A 199 -10.51 -27.80 -17.79
C GLN A 199 -10.65 -29.04 -18.69
N ALA A 200 -11.38 -28.95 -19.79
CA ALA A 200 -11.61 -30.06 -20.72
C ALA A 200 -10.33 -30.58 -21.40
N SER A 201 -9.39 -29.71 -21.69
CA SER A 201 -8.10 -30.09 -22.30
C SER A 201 -7.02 -30.53 -21.29
N GLY A 202 -7.28 -30.49 -20.00
CA GLY A 202 -6.29 -30.77 -18.95
C GLY A 202 -5.25 -29.66 -18.75
N LYS A 203 -5.34 -28.56 -19.49
CA LYS A 203 -4.36 -27.44 -19.40
C LYS A 203 -4.36 -26.79 -18.01
N LEU A 204 -5.51 -26.71 -17.37
CA LEU A 204 -5.60 -26.15 -16.01
C LEU A 204 -4.83 -27.00 -15.00
N GLU A 205 -4.94 -28.33 -15.10
CA GLU A 205 -4.19 -29.26 -14.23
C GLU A 205 -2.68 -29.20 -14.51
N GLU A 206 -2.28 -29.05 -15.78
CA GLU A 206 -0.87 -28.84 -16.14
C GLU A 206 -0.31 -27.58 -15.48
N ILE A 207 -1.05 -26.46 -15.52
CA ILE A 207 -0.65 -25.20 -14.87
C ILE A 207 -0.59 -25.39 -13.35
N ARG A 208 -1.57 -26.02 -12.75
CA ARG A 208 -1.58 -26.29 -11.30
C ARG A 208 -0.39 -27.16 -10.88
N ALA A 209 -0.10 -28.21 -11.61
CA ALA A 209 1.05 -29.09 -11.37
C ALA A 209 2.38 -28.33 -11.51
N LYS A 210 2.49 -27.48 -12.53
CA LYS A 210 3.67 -26.60 -12.72
C LYS A 210 3.97 -25.78 -11.48
N TYR A 211 2.96 -25.06 -10.97
CA TYR A 211 3.14 -24.17 -9.82
C TYR A 211 3.17 -24.89 -8.47
N ALA A 212 2.51 -26.03 -8.32
CA ALA A 212 2.63 -26.87 -7.13
C ALA A 212 4.02 -27.54 -7.01
N ALA A 213 4.67 -27.84 -8.14
CA ALA A 213 6.04 -28.38 -8.16
C ALA A 213 7.11 -27.30 -7.98
N MET A 214 6.78 -26.02 -8.16
CA MET A 214 7.66 -24.92 -7.82
C MET A 214 7.80 -24.89 -6.30
N GLN A 215 8.91 -25.49 -5.81
CA GLN A 215 9.32 -25.20 -4.44
C GLN A 215 9.73 -23.72 -4.44
N VAL A 216 8.90 -22.90 -3.82
CA VAL A 216 9.30 -21.55 -3.41
C VAL A 216 10.35 -21.76 -2.32
N ARG A 217 11.59 -22.07 -2.72
CA ARG A 217 12.71 -22.06 -1.78
C ARG A 217 12.95 -20.63 -1.39
N PRO A 218 12.99 -20.30 -0.08
CA PRO A 218 13.64 -19.07 0.31
C PRO A 218 15.07 -19.16 -0.22
N PRO A 219 15.55 -18.14 -0.87
CA PRO A 219 16.96 -18.00 -1.08
C PRO A 219 17.63 -18.03 0.32
N GLY A 220 18.54 -18.98 0.54
CA GLY A 220 19.29 -19.07 1.79
C GLY A 220 19.01 -20.29 2.69
N SER A 221 18.18 -21.26 2.29
CA SER A 221 18.02 -22.51 3.04
C SER A 221 19.12 -23.56 2.77
N SER A 222 20.34 -23.12 2.47
CA SER A 222 21.50 -24.00 2.54
C SER A 222 21.89 -24.19 4.01
N GLY A 223 21.13 -25.05 4.66
CA GLY A 223 21.36 -25.43 6.03
C GLY A 223 22.71 -26.03 6.28
N ALA A 224 23.09 -26.06 7.53
CA ALA A 224 24.26 -26.58 8.16
C ALA A 224 25.49 -25.69 8.05
N HIS A 225 25.56 -24.69 8.92
CA HIS A 225 26.82 -24.16 9.36
C HIS A 225 27.67 -25.31 9.91
N ALA A 226 28.82 -25.55 9.30
CA ALA A 226 29.80 -26.51 9.80
C ALA A 226 30.12 -26.16 11.27
N ALA A 227 29.99 -27.11 12.14
CA ALA A 227 30.38 -26.99 13.54
C ALA A 227 31.86 -26.57 13.59
N GLY A 228 32.14 -25.31 13.94
CA GLY A 228 33.50 -24.80 14.04
C GLY A 228 33.69 -23.29 13.98
N THR A 229 32.70 -22.52 13.55
CA THR A 229 32.82 -21.05 13.53
C THR A 229 32.43 -20.44 14.91
N GLY A 230 33.20 -19.46 15.37
CA GLY A 230 32.86 -18.71 16.59
C GLY A 230 31.47 -18.07 16.48
N TRP A 231 30.77 -17.90 17.62
CA TRP A 231 29.40 -17.35 17.66
C TRP A 231 29.23 -16.01 16.89
N LEU A 232 30.23 -15.13 16.93
CA LEU A 232 30.24 -13.85 16.20
C LEU A 232 30.41 -14.05 14.70
N GLU A 233 31.28 -15.00 14.28
CA GLU A 233 31.49 -15.32 12.86
C GLU A 233 30.25 -15.97 12.25
N GLY A 234 29.59 -16.87 12.98
CA GLY A 234 28.32 -17.47 12.57
C GLY A 234 27.24 -16.39 12.35
N LYS A 235 27.04 -15.50 13.31
CA LYS A 235 26.08 -14.38 13.16
C LYS A 235 26.41 -13.42 12.02
N TRP A 236 27.69 -13.18 11.75
CA TRP A 236 28.11 -12.35 10.62
C TRP A 236 27.82 -13.01 9.27
N LEU A 237 28.03 -14.31 9.17
CA LEU A 237 27.71 -15.09 7.97
C LEU A 237 26.20 -15.12 7.72
N ASP A 238 25.38 -15.36 8.77
CA ASP A 238 23.93 -15.31 8.69
C ASP A 238 23.41 -13.93 8.21
N LEU A 239 24.00 -12.85 8.73
CA LEU A 239 23.64 -11.48 8.36
C LEU A 239 24.00 -11.20 6.88
N LYS A 240 25.19 -11.65 6.46
CA LYS A 240 25.64 -11.49 5.06
C LYS A 240 24.76 -12.27 4.11
N GLU A 241 24.45 -13.53 4.43
CA GLU A 241 23.56 -14.37 3.63
C GLU A 241 22.15 -13.77 3.56
N SER A 242 21.59 -13.32 4.69
CA SER A 242 20.31 -12.61 4.73
C SER A 242 20.32 -11.35 3.88
N PHE A 243 21.41 -10.58 3.88
CA PHE A 243 21.54 -9.38 3.05
C PHE A 243 21.57 -9.72 1.56
N GLU A 244 22.36 -10.74 1.19
CA GLU A 244 22.47 -11.20 -0.20
C GLU A 244 21.12 -11.67 -0.74
N VAL A 245 20.42 -12.49 0.06
CA VAL A 245 19.08 -13.00 -0.25
C VAL A 245 18.04 -11.88 -0.43
N ASN A 246 18.00 -10.94 0.51
CA ASN A 246 16.95 -9.94 0.51
C ASN A 246 17.17 -8.83 -0.53
N PHE A 247 18.42 -8.54 -0.92
CA PHE A 247 18.68 -7.36 -1.75
C PHE A 247 19.46 -7.63 -3.04
N ILE A 248 20.40 -8.58 -3.03
CA ILE A 248 21.29 -8.78 -4.18
C ILE A 248 20.70 -9.78 -5.16
N GLN A 249 20.23 -10.93 -4.67
CA GLN A 249 19.61 -11.94 -5.52
C GLN A 249 18.43 -11.33 -6.27
N GLU A 250 18.30 -11.68 -7.56
CA GLU A 250 17.27 -11.17 -8.47
C GLU A 250 17.20 -9.64 -8.56
N GLY A 251 18.20 -8.94 -8.03
CA GLY A 251 18.24 -7.47 -8.06
C GLY A 251 17.14 -6.80 -7.24
N ARG A 252 16.69 -7.43 -6.15
CA ARG A 252 15.56 -6.96 -5.32
C ARG A 252 15.74 -5.55 -4.76
N TRP A 253 16.99 -5.10 -4.55
CA TRP A 253 17.27 -3.72 -4.16
C TRP A 253 16.61 -2.67 -5.11
N LYS A 254 16.34 -3.04 -6.37
CA LYS A 254 15.67 -2.17 -7.35
C LYS A 254 14.26 -1.76 -6.90
N TYR A 255 13.55 -2.63 -6.16
CA TYR A 255 12.24 -2.29 -5.61
C TYR A 255 12.34 -1.12 -4.62
N LEU A 256 13.39 -1.11 -3.78
CA LEU A 256 13.63 -0.01 -2.85
C LEU A 256 14.08 1.26 -3.59
N ALA A 257 14.96 1.14 -4.60
CA ALA A 257 15.43 2.27 -5.39
C ALA A 257 14.29 2.93 -6.17
N ASN A 258 13.46 2.14 -6.86
CA ASN A 258 12.30 2.64 -7.59
C ASN A 258 11.26 3.24 -6.62
N GLY A 259 10.98 2.55 -5.52
CA GLY A 259 10.07 3.05 -4.49
C GLY A 259 10.54 4.37 -3.86
N PHE A 260 11.85 4.51 -3.64
CA PHE A 260 12.46 5.78 -3.21
C PHE A 260 12.17 6.91 -4.19
N LEU A 261 12.40 6.70 -5.49
CA LEU A 261 12.14 7.70 -6.53
C LEU A 261 10.67 8.11 -6.57
N VAL A 262 9.76 7.14 -6.55
CA VAL A 262 8.30 7.39 -6.52
C VAL A 262 7.89 8.17 -5.27
N THR A 263 8.41 7.81 -4.10
CA THR A 263 8.15 8.52 -2.84
C THR A 263 8.58 9.99 -2.92
N VAL A 264 9.78 10.26 -3.44
CA VAL A 264 10.30 11.62 -3.61
C VAL A 264 9.49 12.39 -4.65
N GLU A 265 9.16 11.77 -5.79
CA GLU A 265 8.35 12.37 -6.85
C GLU A 265 6.98 12.81 -6.34
N ILE A 266 6.23 11.91 -5.70
CA ILE A 266 4.92 12.22 -5.16
C ILE A 266 5.03 13.35 -4.12
N SER A 267 5.97 13.25 -3.18
CA SER A 267 6.12 14.24 -2.11
C SER A 267 6.47 15.62 -2.68
N PHE A 268 7.33 15.68 -3.69
CA PHE A 268 7.73 16.93 -4.33
C PHE A 268 6.54 17.62 -5.03
N PHE A 269 5.82 16.89 -5.88
CA PHE A 269 4.68 17.47 -6.59
C PHE A 269 3.49 17.76 -5.65
N SER A 270 3.32 16.94 -4.59
CA SER A 270 2.27 17.19 -3.58
C SER A 270 2.52 18.46 -2.79
N VAL A 271 3.77 18.74 -2.37
CA VAL A 271 4.07 19.98 -1.66
C VAL A 271 3.93 21.20 -2.57
N LEU A 272 4.29 21.10 -3.85
CA LEU A 272 4.07 22.20 -4.81
C LEU A 272 2.58 22.51 -4.96
N LEU A 273 1.76 21.50 -5.16
CA LEU A 273 0.29 21.66 -5.23
C LEU A 273 -0.25 22.21 -3.89
N GLY A 274 0.25 21.68 -2.77
CA GLY A 274 -0.13 22.10 -1.43
C GLY A 274 0.23 23.57 -1.16
N VAL A 275 1.41 24.03 -1.58
CA VAL A 275 1.82 25.44 -1.46
C VAL A 275 0.92 26.34 -2.30
N LEU A 276 0.61 25.96 -3.54
CA LEU A 276 -0.28 26.71 -4.41
C LEU A 276 -1.68 26.88 -3.79
N MET A 277 -2.29 25.77 -3.39
CA MET A 277 -3.63 25.78 -2.79
C MET A 277 -3.62 26.45 -1.42
N GLY A 278 -2.66 26.11 -0.57
CA GLY A 278 -2.52 26.69 0.76
C GLY A 278 -2.33 28.20 0.74
N PHE A 279 -1.56 28.71 -0.23
CA PHE A 279 -1.40 30.13 -0.43
C PHE A 279 -2.74 30.83 -0.73
N VAL A 280 -3.52 30.31 -1.66
CA VAL A 280 -4.84 30.86 -1.99
C VAL A 280 -5.77 30.89 -0.77
N VAL A 281 -5.84 29.77 -0.05
CA VAL A 281 -6.66 29.65 1.16
C VAL A 281 -6.17 30.60 2.26
N ALA A 282 -4.87 30.70 2.48
CA ALA A 282 -4.27 31.60 3.47
C ALA A 282 -4.57 33.08 3.19
N VAL A 283 -4.44 33.51 1.92
CA VAL A 283 -4.72 34.90 1.52
C VAL A 283 -6.20 35.23 1.70
N ILE A 284 -7.11 34.35 1.31
CA ILE A 284 -8.56 34.56 1.50
C ILE A 284 -8.86 34.71 2.99
N ARG A 285 -8.34 33.83 3.83
CA ARG A 285 -8.59 33.84 5.27
C ARG A 285 -7.95 35.05 5.96
N ALA A 286 -6.69 35.36 5.65
CA ALA A 286 -6.00 36.54 6.19
C ALA A 286 -6.70 37.85 5.79
N THR A 287 -7.19 37.95 4.54
CA THR A 287 -7.97 39.10 4.07
C THR A 287 -9.30 39.22 4.83
N HIS A 288 -9.99 38.10 5.05
CA HIS A 288 -11.21 38.10 5.86
C HIS A 288 -10.95 38.57 7.29
N ASP A 289 -9.92 38.00 7.94
CA ASP A 289 -9.56 38.33 9.33
C ASP A 289 -9.18 39.81 9.51
N LYS A 290 -8.59 40.45 8.49
CA LYS A 290 -8.17 41.86 8.54
C LYS A 290 -9.26 42.84 8.09
N THR A 291 -10.12 42.46 7.15
CA THR A 291 -11.03 43.40 6.48
C THR A 291 -12.55 43.09 6.66
N GLY A 292 -12.85 41.90 7.17
CA GLY A 292 -14.23 41.37 7.24
C GLY A 292 -14.85 41.04 5.87
N LYS A 293 -14.10 41.23 4.76
CA LYS A 293 -14.55 40.88 3.40
C LYS A 293 -14.40 39.41 3.11
N LEU A 294 -14.89 38.92 1.96
CA LEU A 294 -14.76 37.53 1.48
C LEU A 294 -15.42 36.50 2.41
N ARG A 295 -16.51 36.83 3.10
CA ARG A 295 -17.17 35.95 4.10
C ARG A 295 -17.53 34.58 3.54
N PHE A 296 -18.11 34.54 2.33
CA PHE A 296 -18.51 33.28 1.69
C PHE A 296 -17.28 32.40 1.36
N LEU A 297 -16.24 32.98 0.72
CA LEU A 297 -15.00 32.25 0.41
C LEU A 297 -14.29 31.78 1.68
N ASN A 298 -14.28 32.61 2.74
CA ASN A 298 -13.71 32.20 4.02
C ASN A 298 -14.49 31.02 4.66
N ALA A 299 -15.83 30.99 4.50
CA ALA A 299 -16.63 29.86 4.98
C ALA A 299 -16.30 28.57 4.23
N LEU A 300 -16.11 28.62 2.90
CA LEU A 300 -15.66 27.49 2.10
C LEU A 300 -14.23 27.03 2.50
N CYS A 301 -13.32 27.99 2.70
CA CYS A 301 -11.98 27.67 3.19
C CYS A 301 -12.01 26.99 4.57
N LYS A 302 -12.85 27.46 5.50
CA LYS A 302 -13.02 26.82 6.81
C LYS A 302 -13.56 25.40 6.68
N LEU A 303 -14.56 25.19 5.82
CA LEU A 303 -15.11 23.87 5.55
C LEU A 303 -14.02 22.91 5.00
N TYR A 304 -13.27 23.35 3.98
CA TYR A 304 -12.14 22.61 3.43
C TYR A 304 -11.14 22.20 4.52
N LEU A 305 -10.66 23.16 5.32
CA LEU A 305 -9.70 22.89 6.40
C LEU A 305 -10.26 21.92 7.44
N THR A 306 -11.54 22.06 7.81
CA THR A 306 -12.19 21.19 8.80
C THR A 306 -12.29 19.76 8.27
N VAL A 307 -12.72 19.57 7.03
CA VAL A 307 -12.89 18.24 6.42
C VAL A 307 -11.51 17.57 6.23
N ILE A 308 -10.58 18.26 5.60
CA ILE A 308 -9.28 17.67 5.25
C ILE A 308 -8.45 17.35 6.48
N ARG A 309 -8.40 18.25 7.47
CA ARG A 309 -7.65 18.02 8.71
C ARG A 309 -8.36 17.10 9.70
N GLY A 310 -9.67 16.93 9.54
CA GLY A 310 -10.50 16.08 10.37
C GLY A 310 -10.61 14.63 9.88
N THR A 311 -10.06 14.29 8.72
CA THR A 311 -10.13 12.95 8.14
C THR A 311 -8.73 12.38 7.86
N PRO A 312 -8.53 11.04 8.01
CA PRO A 312 -7.24 10.42 7.72
C PRO A 312 -6.85 10.53 6.25
N VAL A 313 -5.58 10.82 5.97
CA VAL A 313 -5.08 10.98 4.58
C VAL A 313 -5.27 9.71 3.73
N VAL A 314 -5.15 8.52 4.33
CA VAL A 314 -5.39 7.25 3.61
C VAL A 314 -6.84 7.15 3.13
N VAL A 315 -7.81 7.59 3.93
CA VAL A 315 -9.23 7.61 3.55
C VAL A 315 -9.47 8.60 2.40
N GLN A 316 -8.82 9.78 2.47
CA GLN A 316 -8.87 10.77 1.38
C GLN A 316 -8.30 10.20 0.08
N LEU A 317 -7.15 9.51 0.14
CA LEU A 317 -6.53 8.85 -1.00
C LEU A 317 -7.48 7.83 -1.66
N LEU A 318 -8.12 6.98 -0.85
CA LEU A 318 -9.06 5.97 -1.33
C LEU A 318 -10.33 6.58 -1.94
N ILE A 319 -10.89 7.63 -1.32
CA ILE A 319 -12.03 8.37 -1.86
C ILE A 319 -11.67 8.99 -3.21
N ILE A 320 -10.52 9.65 -3.31
CA ILE A 320 -10.07 10.30 -4.55
C ILE A 320 -9.87 9.24 -5.64
N TYR A 321 -9.22 8.13 -5.32
CA TYR A 321 -8.91 7.07 -6.28
C TYR A 321 -10.16 6.31 -6.74
N PHE A 322 -10.98 5.78 -5.81
CA PHE A 322 -12.08 4.88 -6.13
C PHE A 322 -13.41 5.60 -6.43
N ILE A 323 -13.62 6.81 -5.91
CA ILE A 323 -14.90 7.52 -6.06
C ILE A 323 -14.75 8.68 -7.05
N ILE A 324 -13.81 9.61 -6.80
CA ILE A 324 -13.70 10.82 -7.64
C ILE A 324 -13.16 10.47 -9.03
N PHE A 325 -12.08 9.69 -9.09
CA PHE A 325 -11.48 9.24 -10.34
C PHE A 325 -11.85 7.79 -10.70
N GLY A 326 -12.92 7.23 -10.12
CA GLY A 326 -13.34 5.84 -10.30
C GLY A 326 -13.48 5.43 -11.77
N SER A 327 -14.12 6.26 -12.59
CA SER A 327 -14.39 6.02 -14.01
C SER A 327 -13.39 6.69 -14.96
N VAL A 328 -12.32 7.30 -14.45
CA VAL A 328 -11.33 8.03 -15.26
C VAL A 328 -10.02 7.26 -15.26
N ASP A 329 -9.48 7.00 -16.46
CA ASP A 329 -8.12 6.46 -16.59
C ASP A 329 -7.11 7.59 -16.38
N ILE A 330 -6.48 7.56 -15.20
CA ILE A 330 -5.54 8.58 -14.75
C ILE A 330 -4.35 7.93 -14.05
N SER A 331 -3.17 8.48 -14.22
CA SER A 331 -1.96 8.02 -13.54
C SER A 331 -2.15 7.98 -12.02
N LYS A 332 -1.82 6.87 -11.40
CA LYS A 332 -1.86 6.71 -9.93
C LYS A 332 -0.95 7.70 -9.20
N VAL A 333 0.19 8.05 -9.79
CA VAL A 333 1.08 9.10 -9.29
C VAL A 333 0.34 10.43 -9.21
N LEU A 334 -0.41 10.79 -10.27
CA LEU A 334 -1.19 12.03 -10.28
C LEU A 334 -2.33 11.99 -9.25
N VAL A 335 -3.00 10.85 -9.08
CA VAL A 335 -4.02 10.67 -8.01
C VAL A 335 -3.41 10.88 -6.63
N ALA A 336 -2.25 10.27 -6.37
CA ALA A 336 -1.52 10.44 -5.12
C ALA A 336 -1.09 11.89 -4.90
N VAL A 337 -0.54 12.55 -5.94
CA VAL A 337 -0.17 13.97 -5.90
C VAL A 337 -1.38 14.85 -5.55
N VAL A 338 -2.53 14.60 -6.16
CA VAL A 338 -3.77 15.33 -5.85
C VAL A 338 -4.18 15.08 -4.39
N ALA A 339 -4.24 13.81 -3.95
CA ALA A 339 -4.68 13.46 -2.60
C ALA A 339 -3.77 14.08 -1.52
N PHE A 340 -2.47 13.87 -1.62
CA PHE A 340 -1.50 14.41 -0.66
C PHE A 340 -1.33 15.93 -0.80
N GLY A 341 -1.46 16.47 -2.01
CA GLY A 341 -1.42 17.91 -2.26
C GLY A 341 -2.61 18.65 -1.63
N PHE A 342 -3.83 18.09 -1.73
CA PHE A 342 -5.00 18.61 -1.03
C PHE A 342 -4.84 18.53 0.49
N ASN A 343 -4.29 17.42 0.99
CA ASN A 343 -4.02 17.27 2.41
C ASN A 343 -2.99 18.30 2.89
N SER A 344 -1.82 18.34 2.25
CA SER A 344 -0.75 19.31 2.56
C SER A 344 -1.21 20.76 2.42
N GLY A 345 -2.05 21.08 1.42
CA GLY A 345 -2.60 22.41 1.23
C GLY A 345 -3.35 22.97 2.44
N ALA A 346 -4.00 22.09 3.21
CA ALA A 346 -4.68 22.50 4.43
C ALA A 346 -3.70 22.90 5.55
N TYR A 347 -2.57 22.19 5.68
CA TYR A 347 -1.51 22.52 6.65
C TYR A 347 -0.72 23.76 6.20
N VAL A 348 -0.36 23.81 4.92
CA VAL A 348 0.33 24.96 4.32
C VAL A 348 -0.50 26.25 4.45
N ALA A 349 -1.82 26.17 4.30
CA ALA A 349 -2.70 27.33 4.49
C ALA A 349 -2.57 27.94 5.90
N GLU A 350 -2.53 27.10 6.93
CA GLU A 350 -2.33 27.58 8.30
C GLU A 350 -0.89 28.10 8.55
N ILE A 351 0.13 27.44 7.96
CA ILE A 351 1.51 27.91 8.04
C ILE A 351 1.63 29.31 7.43
N ILE A 352 1.14 29.50 6.21
CA ILE A 352 1.22 30.80 5.51
C ILE A 352 0.37 31.84 6.23
N ARG A 353 -0.86 31.52 6.65
CA ARG A 353 -1.69 32.42 7.42
C ARG A 353 -1.02 32.86 8.72
N GLY A 354 -0.42 31.92 9.44
CA GLY A 354 0.36 32.20 10.64
C GLY A 354 1.51 33.14 10.36
N GLY A 355 2.25 32.92 9.28
CA GLY A 355 3.35 33.79 8.86
C GLY A 355 2.91 35.22 8.51
N ILE A 356 1.77 35.37 7.80
CA ILE A 356 1.17 36.68 7.50
C ILE A 356 0.73 37.40 8.80
N MET A 357 0.12 36.66 9.71
CA MET A 357 -0.39 37.24 10.96
C MET A 357 0.73 37.58 11.96
N ALA A 358 1.90 36.96 11.83
CA ALA A 358 3.08 37.23 12.66
C ALA A 358 3.81 38.53 12.28
N ILE A 359 3.52 39.09 11.10
CA ILE A 359 4.12 40.38 10.70
C ILE A 359 3.55 41.52 11.57
N ASP A 360 4.45 42.35 12.06
CA ASP A 360 4.12 43.49 12.92
C ASP A 360 3.06 44.40 12.30
N LYS A 361 2.09 44.82 13.11
CA LYS A 361 0.98 45.66 12.65
C LYS A 361 1.48 47.01 12.09
N GLY A 362 2.59 47.53 12.62
CA GLY A 362 3.22 48.71 12.14
C GLY A 362 3.63 48.69 10.67
N GLN A 363 3.92 47.50 10.11
CA GLN A 363 4.21 47.32 8.68
C GLN A 363 2.95 47.60 7.82
N PHE A 364 1.76 47.18 8.29
CA PHE A 364 0.51 47.54 7.63
C PHE A 364 0.20 49.03 7.74
N GLU A 365 0.47 49.64 8.89
CA GLU A 365 0.27 51.08 9.14
C GLU A 365 1.24 51.94 8.32
N ALA A 366 2.50 51.56 8.26
CA ALA A 366 3.49 52.20 7.43
C ALA A 366 3.12 52.16 5.94
N GLY A 367 2.71 51.03 5.42
CA GLY A 367 2.21 50.93 4.04
C GLY A 367 1.06 51.86 3.75
N ARG A 368 0.09 51.95 4.66
CA ARG A 368 -1.06 52.89 4.55
C ARG A 368 -0.62 54.34 4.63
N SER A 369 0.32 54.66 5.50
CA SER A 369 0.88 56.00 5.63
C SER A 369 1.62 56.47 4.36
N LEU A 370 2.19 55.55 3.60
CA LEU A 370 2.75 55.76 2.29
C LEU A 370 1.71 55.85 1.16
N GLY A 371 0.38 55.79 1.49
CA GLY A 371 -0.70 55.85 0.53
C GLY A 371 -1.01 54.56 -0.20
N LEU A 372 -0.39 53.44 0.18
CA LEU A 372 -0.64 52.15 -0.43
C LEU A 372 -2.00 51.59 0.00
N GLY A 373 -2.76 51.06 -0.96
CA GLY A 373 -3.95 50.31 -0.67
C GLY A 373 -3.63 48.95 0.00
N TYR A 374 -4.66 48.29 0.57
CA TYR A 374 -4.48 46.99 1.25
C TYR A 374 -3.75 45.95 0.39
N ALA A 375 -4.16 45.79 -0.87
CA ALA A 375 -3.56 44.82 -1.78
C ALA A 375 -2.08 45.16 -2.06
N GLN A 376 -1.77 46.44 -2.27
CA GLN A 376 -0.38 46.89 -2.52
C GLN A 376 0.49 46.65 -1.28
N THR A 377 -0.01 47.02 -0.08
CA THR A 377 0.70 46.78 1.18
C THR A 377 0.93 45.25 1.36
N MET A 378 -0.09 44.43 1.09
CA MET A 378 0.02 42.98 1.17
C MET A 378 1.12 42.46 0.23
N ILE A 379 1.08 42.81 -1.06
CA ILE A 379 1.98 42.28 -2.08
C ILE A 379 3.42 42.77 -1.91
N TYR A 380 3.61 44.05 -1.66
CA TYR A 380 4.94 44.67 -1.67
C TYR A 380 5.64 44.66 -0.33
N ILE A 381 4.92 44.61 0.79
CA ILE A 381 5.50 44.72 2.14
C ILE A 381 5.34 43.43 2.94
N ILE A 382 4.10 42.92 3.04
CA ILE A 382 3.77 41.83 3.97
C ILE A 382 4.17 40.46 3.42
N LEU A 383 3.74 40.10 2.20
CA LEU A 383 4.00 38.78 1.63
C LEU A 383 5.50 38.46 1.48
N PRO A 384 6.38 39.37 1.06
CA PRO A 384 7.82 39.09 0.99
C PRO A 384 8.42 38.74 2.36
N GLN A 385 8.02 39.44 3.41
CA GLN A 385 8.46 39.17 4.78
C GLN A 385 7.86 37.88 5.31
N ALA A 386 6.55 37.68 5.12
CA ALA A 386 5.87 36.46 5.52
C ALA A 386 6.46 35.22 4.85
N PHE A 387 6.81 35.31 3.55
CA PHE A 387 7.40 34.20 2.80
C PHE A 387 8.73 33.74 3.40
N LYS A 388 9.62 34.69 3.77
CA LYS A 388 10.87 34.33 4.45
C LYS A 388 10.60 33.57 5.77
N ASN A 389 9.63 34.03 6.55
CA ASN A 389 9.29 33.43 7.85
C ASN A 389 8.70 32.03 7.74
N VAL A 390 7.93 31.75 6.67
CA VAL A 390 7.25 30.44 6.50
C VAL A 390 8.08 29.43 5.73
N LEU A 391 9.11 29.86 5.00
CA LEU A 391 9.90 28.98 4.15
C LEU A 391 10.50 27.76 4.89
N PRO A 392 11.03 27.88 6.12
CA PRO A 392 11.46 26.73 6.91
C PRO A 392 10.32 25.75 7.20
N SER A 393 9.15 26.26 7.57
CA SER A 393 7.97 25.43 7.85
C SER A 393 7.46 24.72 6.62
N LEU A 394 7.49 25.36 5.44
CA LEU A 394 7.16 24.72 4.15
C LEU A 394 8.16 23.62 3.79
N GLY A 395 9.45 23.83 4.07
CA GLY A 395 10.46 22.78 3.91
C GLY A 395 10.22 21.58 4.84
N ASN A 396 9.79 21.85 6.07
CA ASN A 396 9.42 20.77 6.99
C ASN A 396 8.17 20.02 6.53
N GLU A 397 7.20 20.67 5.89
CA GLU A 397 6.02 20.04 5.31
C GLU A 397 6.40 19.01 4.24
N PHE A 398 7.41 19.33 3.39
CA PHE A 398 7.95 18.35 2.45
C PHE A 398 8.51 17.10 3.15
N ILE A 399 9.23 17.27 4.27
CA ILE A 399 9.78 16.16 5.07
C ILE A 399 8.66 15.32 5.69
N VAL A 400 7.57 15.95 6.10
CA VAL A 400 6.37 15.25 6.60
C VAL A 400 5.74 14.40 5.49
N LEU A 401 5.56 14.98 4.29
CA LEU A 401 4.99 14.29 3.13
C LEU A 401 5.78 13.05 2.72
N LEU A 402 7.12 13.07 2.80
CA LEU A 402 7.95 11.89 2.52
C LEU A 402 7.51 10.67 3.34
N LYS A 403 7.03 10.86 4.56
CA LYS A 403 6.54 9.78 5.44
C LYS A 403 5.06 9.46 5.19
N GLU A 404 4.23 10.48 4.96
CA GLU A 404 2.80 10.31 4.74
C GLU A 404 2.49 9.56 3.45
N THR A 405 3.31 9.73 2.40
CA THR A 405 3.17 9.00 1.14
C THR A 405 3.37 7.48 1.26
N SER A 406 3.86 6.99 2.40
CA SER A 406 4.03 5.55 2.69
C SER A 406 2.73 4.72 2.62
N VAL A 407 1.57 5.37 2.58
CA VAL A 407 0.27 4.70 2.38
C VAL A 407 -0.15 4.59 0.91
N SER A 408 0.68 5.03 -0.04
CA SER A 408 0.36 4.97 -1.48
C SER A 408 0.16 3.55 -2.01
N GLY A 409 0.73 2.55 -1.34
CA GLY A 409 0.55 1.15 -1.65
C GLY A 409 -0.91 0.67 -1.67
N TYR A 410 -1.82 1.37 -0.95
CA TYR A 410 -3.25 1.05 -0.96
C TYR A 410 -3.94 1.26 -2.32
N ILE A 411 -3.37 2.07 -3.20
CA ILE A 411 -3.83 2.25 -4.59
C ILE A 411 -2.92 1.57 -5.61
N ALA A 412 -2.19 0.52 -5.19
CA ALA A 412 -1.25 -0.22 -6.01
C ALA A 412 -0.09 0.64 -6.56
N LEU A 413 0.32 1.67 -5.85
CA LEU A 413 1.48 2.47 -6.18
C LEU A 413 2.71 1.91 -5.47
N GLN A 414 3.80 1.69 -6.23
CA GLN A 414 5.02 1.11 -5.69
C GLN A 414 5.92 2.20 -5.09
N ASP A 415 5.56 2.70 -3.91
CA ASP A 415 6.39 3.56 -3.09
C ASP A 415 7.47 2.77 -2.34
N LEU A 416 8.29 3.43 -1.55
CA LEU A 416 9.38 2.79 -0.80
C LEU A 416 8.87 1.70 0.17
N THR A 417 7.73 1.91 0.81
CA THR A 417 7.13 0.94 1.74
C THR A 417 6.65 -0.29 1.00
N LYS A 418 5.93 -0.11 -0.12
CA LYS A 418 5.49 -1.22 -0.97
C LYS A 418 6.68 -1.97 -1.58
N GLY A 419 7.78 -1.29 -1.90
CA GLY A 419 9.03 -1.93 -2.32
C GLY A 419 9.58 -2.90 -1.27
N GLY A 420 9.57 -2.50 0.00
CA GLY A 420 9.92 -3.37 1.12
C GLY A 420 8.94 -4.55 1.29
N ASP A 421 7.64 -4.31 1.11
CA ASP A 421 6.62 -5.36 1.19
C ASP A 421 6.79 -6.42 0.09
N ILE A 422 7.13 -5.99 -1.14
CA ILE A 422 7.45 -6.91 -2.24
C ILE A 422 8.63 -7.80 -1.86
N ILE A 423 9.71 -7.25 -1.32
CA ILE A 423 10.87 -8.04 -0.89
C ILE A 423 10.46 -9.03 0.21
N ARG A 424 9.71 -8.59 1.22
CA ARG A 424 9.21 -9.46 2.30
C ARG A 424 8.37 -10.63 1.77
N SER A 425 7.50 -10.37 0.80
CA SER A 425 6.66 -11.42 0.21
C SER A 425 7.44 -12.44 -0.61
N GLN A 426 8.55 -12.02 -1.23
CA GLN A 426 9.44 -12.91 -2.00
C GLN A 426 10.40 -13.71 -1.11
N THR A 427 10.88 -13.10 -0.03
CA THR A 427 11.92 -13.70 0.82
C THR A 427 11.36 -14.34 2.10
N TYR A 428 10.09 -14.11 2.41
CA TYR A 428 9.43 -14.53 3.66
C TYR A 428 10.15 -14.07 4.93
N THR A 429 11.01 -13.04 4.81
CA THR A 429 11.73 -12.43 5.92
C THR A 429 11.22 -11.04 6.19
N ALA A 430 10.97 -10.69 7.46
CA ALA A 430 10.47 -9.37 7.81
C ALA A 430 11.56 -8.39 8.23
N PHE A 431 12.59 -8.88 8.95
CA PHE A 431 13.56 -8.01 9.63
C PHE A 431 14.37 -7.15 8.65
N MET A 432 15.05 -7.79 7.68
CA MET A 432 15.95 -7.07 6.76
C MET A 432 15.23 -6.06 5.88
N PRO A 433 14.12 -6.40 5.18
CA PRO A 433 13.41 -5.43 4.35
C PRO A 433 12.83 -4.26 5.16
N LEU A 434 12.25 -4.51 6.34
CA LEU A 434 11.69 -3.45 7.18
C LEU A 434 12.80 -2.52 7.71
N MET A 435 13.93 -3.06 8.14
CA MET A 435 15.07 -2.26 8.58
C MET A 435 15.65 -1.43 7.45
N ALA A 436 15.74 -1.99 6.23
CA ALA A 436 16.19 -1.24 5.06
C ALA A 436 15.24 -0.07 4.73
N VAL A 437 13.93 -0.31 4.69
CA VAL A 437 12.93 0.75 4.47
C VAL A 437 13.05 1.83 5.55
N ALA A 438 13.12 1.45 6.83
CA ALA A 438 13.26 2.40 7.94
C ALA A 438 14.54 3.23 7.83
N LEU A 439 15.68 2.59 7.52
CA LEU A 439 16.97 3.28 7.37
C LEU A 439 16.98 4.22 6.15
N ILE A 440 16.34 3.84 5.04
CA ILE A 440 16.24 4.72 3.86
C ILE A 440 15.35 5.93 4.19
N TYR A 441 14.19 5.75 4.85
CA TYR A 441 13.37 6.88 5.31
C TYR A 441 14.15 7.78 6.28
N LEU A 442 14.87 7.20 7.23
CA LEU A 442 15.70 7.97 8.16
C LEU A 442 16.78 8.77 7.43
N ALA A 443 17.49 8.15 6.50
CA ALA A 443 18.51 8.82 5.68
C ALA A 443 17.92 9.96 4.84
N MET A 444 16.75 9.76 4.22
CA MET A 444 16.03 10.82 3.49
C MET A 444 15.69 11.99 4.42
N VAL A 445 15.06 11.71 5.55
CA VAL A 445 14.67 12.74 6.52
C VAL A 445 15.88 13.50 7.02
N MET A 446 16.97 12.81 7.37
CA MET A 446 18.22 13.45 7.81
C MET A 446 18.83 14.33 6.73
N LEU A 447 18.89 13.86 5.48
CA LEU A 447 19.41 14.61 4.35
C LEU A 447 18.61 15.90 4.11
N PHE A 448 17.28 15.79 3.99
CA PHE A 448 16.43 16.95 3.72
C PHE A 448 16.39 17.91 4.92
N SER A 449 16.41 17.40 6.17
CA SER A 449 16.52 18.25 7.36
C SER A 449 17.85 19.01 7.42
N TRP A 450 18.95 18.38 7.03
CA TRP A 450 20.25 19.04 6.93
C TRP A 450 20.25 20.12 5.86
N LEU A 451 19.70 19.83 4.66
CA LEU A 451 19.57 20.82 3.57
C LEU A 451 18.69 22.00 4.01
N LEU A 452 17.58 21.73 4.67
CA LEU A 452 16.68 22.76 5.19
C LEU A 452 17.38 23.64 6.25
N GLY A 453 18.08 23.05 7.21
CA GLY A 453 18.84 23.79 8.22
C GLY A 453 19.98 24.64 7.62
N LYS A 454 20.55 24.22 6.48
CA LYS A 454 21.52 25.05 5.74
C LYS A 454 20.85 26.23 5.05
N LEU A 455 19.64 26.03 4.51
CA LEU A 455 18.83 27.10 3.92
C LEU A 455 18.42 28.12 4.97
N GLU A 456 17.92 27.69 6.13
CA GLU A 456 17.55 28.57 7.25
C GLU A 456 18.69 29.46 7.71
N ARG A 457 19.88 28.88 7.87
CA ARG A 457 21.09 29.65 8.25
C ARG A 457 21.45 30.71 7.24
N ARG A 458 21.31 30.42 5.93
CA ARG A 458 21.55 31.40 4.88
C ARG A 458 20.52 32.53 4.89
N LEU A 459 19.26 32.23 5.17
CA LEU A 459 18.21 33.24 5.25
C LEU A 459 18.40 34.18 6.44
N LYS A 460 18.81 33.67 7.60
CA LYS A 460 19.08 34.46 8.82
C LYS A 460 20.35 35.31 8.71
N ASN A 461 21.36 34.87 7.95
CA ASN A 461 22.60 35.64 7.78
C ASN A 461 22.45 36.78 6.78
N ASN A 462 21.33 36.89 6.06
CA ASN A 462 21.02 37.95 5.11
C ASN A 462 20.03 39.00 5.67
N GLU A 463 19.80 38.97 6.98
CA GLU A 463 19.14 40.01 7.79
C GLU A 463 20.18 40.86 8.51
#